data_b736053970f03a69fd714651dd5aef80
#
_entry.id   b736053970f03a69fd714651dd5aef80
#
_cell.length_a   1.000
_cell.length_b   1.000
_cell.length_c   1.000
_cell.angle_alpha   90.00
_cell.angle_beta   90.00
_cell.angle_gamma   90.00
#
_symmetry.space_group_name_H-M   'P 1'
#
loop_
_entity.id
_entity.type
_entity.pdbx_description
1 polymer ?
#
loop_
_entity_poly.entity_id
_entity_poly.type
_entity_poly.pdbx_seq_one_letter_code
_entity_poly.pdbx_strand_id
1 'polypeptide(L)'
;LLENIALTYTLASNVGVIVAVSPLFTALISRLMPEGEKLRPTFFAGLAAALGGVALITWGGSAALELNPVGDLLALLAALVWSLYSLLTRRIGGFGYSTVQSTRRIFLYGLVFMLPALPLLGFRPDFAALARGVNLANLLYLGLGASALCFVTWNAAVGRLGAVKTSVYIFLVPVITVVTSAVVLHEPVTAAAVAGTALTLAGLFLSQYRPHAEQPRPAPESAE
;
A
#
# COMPACT_ATOMS: atom_id res chain seq x y z
N LEU A 1 0.47 -11.78 6.11
CA LEU A 1 1.27 -12.72 6.88
C LEU A 1 2.72 -12.24 7.02
N LEU A 2 3.46 -12.00 5.92
CA LEU A 2 4.86 -11.57 5.96
C LEU A 2 5.06 -10.29 6.80
N GLU A 3 4.23 -9.28 6.58
CA GLU A 3 4.26 -8.01 7.32
C GLU A 3 3.99 -8.21 8.82
N ASN A 4 2.99 -9.04 9.18
CA ASN A 4 2.70 -9.34 10.58
C ASN A 4 3.84 -10.09 11.26
N ILE A 5 4.54 -10.97 10.54
CA ILE A 5 5.73 -11.64 11.06
C ILE A 5 6.89 -10.64 11.16
N ALA A 6 7.07 -9.74 10.18
CA ALA A 6 8.08 -8.69 10.24
C ALA A 6 7.96 -7.84 11.52
N LEU A 7 6.73 -7.47 11.89
CA LEU A 7 6.43 -6.70 13.11
C LEU A 7 6.82 -7.40 14.42
N THR A 8 7.08 -8.72 14.41
CA THR A 8 7.61 -9.44 15.58
C THR A 8 9.13 -9.32 15.71
N TYR A 9 9.81 -8.86 14.65
CA TYR A 9 11.27 -8.75 14.61
C TYR A 9 11.77 -7.31 14.56
N THR A 10 10.97 -6.37 14.03
CA THR A 10 11.38 -4.97 13.84
C THR A 10 10.25 -4.00 14.19
N LEU A 11 10.58 -2.73 14.34
CA LEU A 11 9.61 -1.70 14.70
C LEU A 11 8.60 -1.44 13.58
N ALA A 12 7.36 -1.12 13.95
CA ALA A 12 6.30 -0.77 13.00
C ALA A 12 6.70 0.43 12.11
N SER A 13 7.48 1.37 12.64
CA SER A 13 8.04 2.50 11.90
C SER A 13 8.97 2.06 10.77
N ASN A 14 9.85 1.08 11.02
CA ASN A 14 10.73 0.52 9.99
C ASN A 14 9.94 -0.23 8.92
N VAL A 15 8.99 -1.07 9.33
CA VAL A 15 8.09 -1.78 8.41
C VAL A 15 7.34 -0.80 7.51
N GLY A 16 6.82 0.29 8.08
CA GLY A 16 6.09 1.32 7.33
C GLY A 16 6.94 1.98 6.24
N VAL A 17 8.20 2.33 6.54
CA VAL A 17 9.13 2.91 5.54
C VAL A 17 9.48 1.88 4.47
N ILE A 18 9.77 0.63 4.85
CA ILE A 18 10.14 -0.42 3.91
C ILE A 18 8.97 -0.76 2.98
N VAL A 19 7.76 -0.90 3.51
CA VAL A 19 6.55 -1.18 2.72
C VAL A 19 6.21 -0.03 1.77
N ALA A 20 6.56 1.21 2.12
CA ALA A 20 6.41 2.36 1.24
C ALA A 20 7.26 2.27 -0.05
N VAL A 21 8.19 1.32 -0.16
CA VAL A 21 8.92 1.01 -1.41
C VAL A 21 8.05 0.26 -2.44
N SER A 22 6.87 -0.25 -2.06
CA SER A 22 5.95 -1.00 -2.96
C SER A 22 5.69 -0.33 -4.31
N PRO A 23 5.49 1.01 -4.43
CA PRO A 23 5.32 1.65 -5.72
C PRO A 23 6.50 1.48 -6.67
N LEU A 24 7.73 1.42 -6.14
CA LEU A 24 8.93 1.15 -6.94
C LEU A 24 8.87 -0.27 -7.51
N PHE A 25 8.57 -1.27 -6.68
CA PHE A 25 8.40 -2.65 -7.16
C PHE A 25 7.28 -2.76 -8.18
N THR A 26 6.12 -2.13 -7.91
CA THR A 26 5.01 -2.13 -8.87
C THR A 26 5.42 -1.53 -10.21
N ALA A 27 6.16 -0.44 -10.19
CA ALA A 27 6.64 0.23 -11.39
C ALA A 27 7.66 -0.63 -12.17
N LEU A 28 8.64 -1.20 -11.48
CA LEU A 28 9.67 -2.05 -12.10
C LEU A 28 9.08 -3.33 -12.69
N ILE A 29 8.22 -4.03 -11.94
CA ILE A 29 7.58 -5.27 -12.41
C ILE A 29 6.61 -4.97 -13.56
N SER A 30 5.84 -3.88 -13.48
CA SER A 30 4.95 -3.46 -14.56
C SER A 30 5.73 -3.28 -15.87
N ARG A 31 6.94 -2.75 -15.83
CA ARG A 31 7.78 -2.56 -17.03
C ARG A 31 8.22 -3.87 -17.68
N LEU A 32 8.27 -4.96 -16.92
CA LEU A 32 8.60 -6.30 -17.43
C LEU A 32 7.39 -7.00 -18.04
N MET A 33 6.18 -6.48 -17.85
CA MET A 33 4.95 -7.03 -18.43
C MET A 33 4.76 -6.56 -19.88
N PRO A 34 4.13 -7.36 -20.76
CA PRO A 34 3.90 -7.00 -22.18
C PRO A 34 3.15 -5.68 -22.38
N GLU A 35 2.26 -5.32 -21.45
CA GLU A 35 1.48 -4.07 -21.44
C GLU A 35 2.09 -3.02 -20.49
N GLY A 36 3.39 -3.10 -20.22
CA GLY A 36 4.07 -2.27 -19.23
C GLY A 36 3.96 -0.77 -19.52
N GLU A 37 3.65 0.00 -18.50
CA GLU A 37 3.59 1.46 -18.62
C GLU A 37 4.99 2.03 -18.84
N LYS A 38 5.13 2.94 -19.83
CA LYS A 38 6.37 3.72 -20.00
C LYS A 38 6.44 4.74 -18.87
N LEU A 39 7.38 4.50 -17.95
CA LEU A 39 7.62 5.39 -16.83
C LEU A 39 8.63 6.47 -17.21
N ARG A 40 8.33 7.69 -16.80
CA ARG A 40 9.18 8.86 -17.05
C ARG A 40 10.21 9.05 -15.94
N PRO A 41 11.30 9.77 -16.20
CA PRO A 41 12.24 10.15 -15.13
C PRO A 41 11.57 10.94 -14.00
N THR A 42 10.58 11.79 -14.31
CA THR A 42 9.79 12.55 -13.33
C THR A 42 9.03 11.66 -12.35
N PHE A 43 8.59 10.47 -12.78
CA PHE A 43 7.98 9.47 -11.90
C PHE A 43 8.99 9.02 -10.83
N PHE A 44 10.20 8.66 -11.22
CA PHE A 44 11.24 8.20 -10.28
C PHE A 44 11.71 9.32 -9.35
N ALA A 45 11.82 10.55 -9.87
CA ALA A 45 12.15 11.72 -9.04
C ALA A 45 11.06 11.98 -7.99
N GLY A 46 9.78 11.91 -8.39
CA GLY A 46 8.65 12.03 -7.47
C GLY A 46 8.62 10.90 -6.44
N LEU A 47 8.91 9.67 -6.86
CA LEU A 47 9.00 8.52 -5.98
C LEU A 47 10.11 8.68 -4.93
N ALA A 48 11.31 9.11 -5.34
CA ALA A 48 12.41 9.37 -4.45
C ALA A 48 12.11 10.49 -3.44
N ALA A 49 11.48 11.58 -3.89
CA ALA A 49 11.04 12.65 -3.01
C ALA A 49 9.98 12.17 -2.00
N ALA A 50 8.98 11.38 -2.45
CA ALA A 50 7.95 10.84 -1.57
C ALA A 50 8.53 9.88 -0.52
N LEU A 51 9.45 8.98 -0.91
CA LEU A 51 10.16 8.10 0.02
C LEU A 51 11.01 8.88 1.03
N GLY A 52 11.71 9.92 0.58
CA GLY A 52 12.45 10.82 1.46
C GLY A 52 11.55 11.52 2.48
N GLY A 53 10.36 11.95 2.04
CA GLY A 53 9.35 12.54 2.92
C GLY A 53 8.80 11.56 3.96
N VAL A 54 8.50 10.32 3.54
CA VAL A 54 8.08 9.23 4.46
C VAL A 54 9.17 8.95 5.50
N ALA A 55 10.42 8.84 5.05
CA ALA A 55 11.56 8.64 5.93
C ALA A 55 11.70 9.78 6.95
N LEU A 56 11.54 11.02 6.50
CA LEU A 56 11.61 12.21 7.37
C LEU A 56 10.47 12.24 8.40
N ILE A 57 9.25 11.87 8.03
CA ILE A 57 8.11 11.73 8.96
C ILE A 57 8.46 10.71 10.04
N THR A 58 8.94 9.54 9.62
CA THR A 58 9.18 8.41 10.51
C THR A 58 10.34 8.68 11.47
N TRP A 59 11.44 9.22 10.99
CA TRP A 59 12.65 9.45 11.81
C TRP A 59 12.62 10.78 12.55
N GLY A 60 11.89 11.76 12.06
CA GLY A 60 11.69 13.03 12.74
C GLY A 60 10.86 12.93 14.03
N GLY A 61 10.22 11.79 14.28
CA GLY A 61 9.47 11.48 15.50
C GLY A 61 10.26 10.72 16.57
N SER A 62 11.59 10.75 16.58
CA SER A 62 12.48 10.11 17.58
C SER A 62 12.56 8.58 17.59
N ALA A 63 11.99 7.87 16.64
CA ALA A 63 12.20 6.44 16.49
C ALA A 63 13.63 6.16 15.99
N ALA A 64 14.47 5.59 16.85
CA ALA A 64 15.79 5.09 16.43
C ALA A 64 15.59 4.02 15.35
N LEU A 65 16.42 4.10 14.30
CA LEU A 65 16.49 3.05 13.28
C LEU A 65 17.14 1.81 13.93
N GLU A 66 16.32 0.87 14.37
CA GLU A 66 16.82 -0.44 14.79
C GLU A 66 16.74 -1.38 13.60
N LEU A 67 17.86 -1.57 12.92
CA LEU A 67 17.94 -2.50 11.79
C LEU A 67 17.88 -3.93 12.30
N ASN A 68 16.85 -4.66 11.88
CA ASN A 68 16.74 -6.09 12.07
C ASN A 68 16.68 -6.78 10.69
N PRO A 69 17.78 -7.42 10.23
CA PRO A 69 17.85 -7.97 8.88
C PRO A 69 16.72 -8.94 8.54
N VAL A 70 16.23 -9.71 9.50
CA VAL A 70 15.14 -10.68 9.29
C VAL A 70 13.81 -9.95 9.13
N GLY A 71 13.49 -9.03 10.05
CA GLY A 71 12.27 -8.23 9.99
C GLY A 71 12.21 -7.35 8.75
N ASP A 72 13.32 -6.69 8.43
CA ASP A 72 13.42 -5.79 7.28
C ASP A 72 13.31 -6.55 5.95
N LEU A 73 13.91 -7.74 5.84
CA LEU A 73 13.75 -8.61 4.66
C LEU A 73 12.30 -9.09 4.50
N LEU A 74 11.64 -9.47 5.59
CA LEU A 74 10.23 -9.88 5.56
C LEU A 74 9.32 -8.73 5.12
N ALA A 75 9.57 -7.51 5.60
CA ALA A 75 8.85 -6.31 5.18
C ALA A 75 9.07 -6.01 3.68
N LEU A 76 10.31 -6.17 3.19
CA LEU A 76 10.64 -5.99 1.77
C LEU A 76 9.93 -7.03 0.89
N LEU A 77 9.90 -8.29 1.32
CA LEU A 77 9.15 -9.35 0.66
C LEU A 77 7.64 -9.07 0.69
N ALA A 78 7.10 -8.53 1.79
CA ALA A 78 5.70 -8.11 1.85
C ALA A 78 5.38 -7.02 0.81
N ALA A 79 6.25 -6.00 0.67
CA ALA A 79 6.13 -4.95 -0.32
C ALA A 79 6.16 -5.50 -1.77
N LEU A 80 7.04 -6.47 -2.04
CA LEU A 80 7.13 -7.15 -3.33
C LEU A 80 5.85 -7.94 -3.64
N VAL A 81 5.38 -8.74 -2.69
CA VAL A 81 4.15 -9.54 -2.84
C VAL A 81 2.92 -8.63 -3.02
N TRP A 82 2.85 -7.51 -2.31
CA TRP A 82 1.81 -6.50 -2.50
C TRP A 82 1.80 -5.91 -3.91
N SER A 83 2.98 -5.66 -4.45
CA SER A 83 3.16 -5.14 -5.81
C SER A 83 2.70 -6.16 -6.86
N LEU A 84 3.08 -7.42 -6.69
CA LEU A 84 2.61 -8.54 -7.53
C LEU A 84 1.09 -8.69 -7.45
N TYR A 85 0.52 -8.66 -6.24
CA TYR A 85 -0.92 -8.68 -6.02
C TYR A 85 -1.64 -7.59 -6.81
N SER A 86 -1.18 -6.35 -6.73
CA SER A 86 -1.79 -5.20 -7.42
C SER A 86 -1.75 -5.37 -8.95
N LEU A 87 -0.62 -5.85 -9.50
CA LEU A 87 -0.48 -6.09 -10.94
C LEU A 87 -1.35 -7.26 -11.42
N LEU A 88 -1.39 -8.37 -10.66
CA LEU A 88 -2.23 -9.52 -10.97
C LEU A 88 -3.71 -9.17 -10.88
N THR A 89 -4.12 -8.38 -9.88
CA THR A 89 -5.50 -7.91 -9.73
C THR A 89 -5.94 -7.08 -10.93
N ARG A 90 -5.07 -6.21 -11.45
CA ARG A 90 -5.34 -5.47 -12.70
C ARG A 90 -5.60 -6.42 -13.86
N ARG A 91 -4.77 -7.45 -14.01
CA ARG A 91 -4.92 -8.45 -15.08
C ARG A 91 -6.20 -9.27 -14.94
N ILE A 92 -6.55 -9.68 -13.71
CA ILE A 92 -7.80 -10.39 -13.40
C ILE A 92 -9.02 -9.53 -13.73
N GLY A 93 -8.95 -8.22 -13.53
CA GLY A 93 -10.01 -7.28 -13.90
C GLY A 93 -10.37 -7.30 -15.38
N GLY A 94 -9.42 -7.67 -16.26
CA GLY A 94 -9.65 -7.85 -17.70
C GLY A 94 -10.49 -9.09 -18.07
N PHE A 95 -10.75 -10.01 -17.14
CA PHE A 95 -11.53 -11.24 -17.39
C PHE A 95 -13.06 -11.03 -17.29
N GLY A 96 -13.53 -9.79 -17.14
CA GLY A 96 -14.96 -9.49 -17.13
C GLY A 96 -15.68 -9.74 -15.80
N TYR A 97 -14.97 -10.09 -14.74
CA TYR A 97 -15.55 -10.20 -13.39
C TYR A 97 -15.73 -8.83 -12.74
N SER A 98 -16.81 -8.67 -11.96
CA SER A 98 -16.93 -7.47 -11.12
C SER A 98 -15.83 -7.42 -10.05
N THR A 99 -15.45 -6.22 -9.62
CA THR A 99 -14.42 -6.02 -8.59
C THR A 99 -14.74 -6.80 -7.31
N VAL A 100 -16.01 -6.79 -6.88
CA VAL A 100 -16.46 -7.51 -5.67
C VAL A 100 -16.31 -9.02 -5.84
N GLN A 101 -16.68 -9.57 -7.01
CA GLN A 101 -16.55 -11.00 -7.29
C GLN A 101 -15.08 -11.42 -7.29
N SER A 102 -14.21 -10.64 -7.92
CA SER A 102 -12.76 -10.92 -7.96
C SER A 102 -12.17 -10.86 -6.56
N THR A 103 -12.47 -9.82 -5.78
CA THR A 103 -11.98 -9.67 -4.41
C THR A 103 -12.45 -10.83 -3.53
N ARG A 104 -13.74 -11.19 -3.60
CA ARG A 104 -14.29 -12.32 -2.84
C ARG A 104 -13.55 -13.63 -3.15
N ARG A 105 -13.27 -13.92 -4.42
CA ARG A 105 -12.54 -15.14 -4.82
C ARG A 105 -11.11 -15.12 -4.30
N ILE A 106 -10.41 -13.98 -4.41
CA ILE A 106 -9.05 -13.82 -3.91
C ILE A 106 -9.01 -14.09 -2.40
N PHE A 107 -9.95 -13.52 -1.64
CA PHE A 107 -10.04 -13.76 -0.19
C PHE A 107 -10.34 -15.21 0.14
N LEU A 108 -11.29 -15.84 -0.58
CA LEU A 108 -11.62 -17.26 -0.36
C LEU A 108 -10.40 -18.16 -0.57
N TYR A 109 -9.70 -18.01 -1.69
CA TYR A 109 -8.46 -18.77 -1.92
C TYR A 109 -7.37 -18.42 -0.91
N GLY A 110 -7.23 -17.14 -0.56
CA GLY A 110 -6.31 -16.70 0.49
C GLY A 110 -6.56 -17.40 1.82
N LEU A 111 -7.83 -17.51 2.25
CA LEU A 111 -8.20 -18.24 3.44
C LEU A 111 -7.84 -19.72 3.35
N VAL A 112 -8.15 -20.39 2.22
CA VAL A 112 -7.81 -21.79 2.01
C VAL A 112 -6.30 -22.02 2.12
N PHE A 113 -5.48 -21.17 1.49
CA PHE A 113 -4.02 -21.28 1.57
C PHE A 113 -3.44 -20.88 2.94
N MET A 114 -4.16 -20.09 3.74
CA MET A 114 -3.74 -19.76 5.11
C MET A 114 -4.04 -20.86 6.13
N LEU A 115 -5.01 -21.76 5.86
CA LEU A 115 -5.35 -22.84 6.80
C LEU A 115 -4.15 -23.68 7.26
N PRO A 116 -3.25 -24.13 6.35
CA PRO A 116 -2.07 -24.88 6.76
C PRO A 116 -1.07 -24.06 7.59
N ALA A 117 -1.05 -22.75 7.46
CA ALA A 117 -0.16 -21.88 8.22
C ALA A 117 -0.58 -21.75 9.69
N LEU A 118 -1.87 -21.92 10.01
CA LEU A 118 -2.38 -21.79 11.39
C LEU A 118 -1.67 -22.73 12.36
N PRO A 119 -1.63 -24.06 12.14
CA PRO A 119 -0.93 -24.96 13.05
C PRO A 119 0.59 -24.75 13.03
N LEU A 120 1.20 -24.42 11.87
CA LEU A 120 2.63 -24.16 11.75
C LEU A 120 3.08 -22.95 12.57
N LEU A 121 2.21 -21.94 12.71
CA LEU A 121 2.45 -20.73 13.50
C LEU A 121 1.97 -20.86 14.95
N GLY A 122 1.54 -22.05 15.37
CA GLY A 122 1.08 -22.29 16.74
C GLY A 122 -0.21 -21.56 17.10
N PHE A 123 -1.08 -21.30 16.12
CA PHE A 123 -2.35 -20.61 16.35
C PHE A 123 -3.22 -21.38 17.35
N ARG A 124 -3.54 -20.72 18.47
CA ARG A 124 -4.46 -21.23 19.49
C ARG A 124 -5.58 -20.21 19.72
N PRO A 125 -6.79 -20.46 19.23
CA PRO A 125 -7.89 -19.52 19.40
C PRO A 125 -8.34 -19.48 20.86
N ASP A 126 -8.36 -18.27 21.43
CA ASP A 126 -9.00 -18.00 22.72
C ASP A 126 -10.41 -17.44 22.48
N PHE A 127 -11.39 -18.34 22.50
CA PHE A 127 -12.80 -17.96 22.27
C PHE A 127 -13.36 -17.05 23.36
N ALA A 128 -12.85 -17.15 24.60
CA ALA A 128 -13.27 -16.29 25.70
C ALA A 128 -12.76 -14.85 25.48
N ALA A 129 -11.52 -14.70 25.01
CA ALA A 129 -10.99 -13.41 24.63
C ALA A 129 -11.73 -12.82 23.41
N LEU A 130 -12.09 -13.63 22.41
CA LEU A 130 -12.85 -13.20 21.24
C LEU A 130 -14.26 -12.72 21.59
N ALA A 131 -14.90 -13.32 22.59
CA ALA A 131 -16.25 -12.93 23.04
C ALA A 131 -16.31 -11.58 23.77
N ARG A 132 -15.15 -11.00 24.15
CA ARG A 132 -15.13 -9.65 24.75
C ARG A 132 -15.55 -8.61 23.73
N GLY A 133 -16.50 -7.72 24.07
CA GLY A 133 -17.08 -6.75 23.15
C GLY A 133 -16.07 -5.89 22.40
N VAL A 134 -14.99 -5.45 23.09
CA VAL A 134 -13.92 -4.66 22.47
C VAL A 134 -13.15 -5.47 21.41
N ASN A 135 -12.82 -6.74 21.71
CA ASN A 135 -12.09 -7.60 20.78
C ASN A 135 -12.97 -7.95 19.57
N LEU A 136 -14.27 -8.20 19.80
CA LEU A 136 -15.22 -8.44 18.72
C LEU A 136 -15.37 -7.21 17.82
N ALA A 137 -15.50 -6.01 18.41
CA ALA A 137 -15.56 -4.76 17.64
C ALA A 137 -14.29 -4.54 16.81
N ASN A 138 -13.12 -4.77 17.38
CA ASN A 138 -11.84 -4.70 16.66
C ASN A 138 -11.76 -5.73 15.52
N LEU A 139 -12.22 -6.95 15.76
CA LEU A 139 -12.25 -8.00 14.73
C LEU A 139 -13.20 -7.65 13.58
N LEU A 140 -14.38 -7.13 13.90
CA LEU A 140 -15.34 -6.64 12.88
C LEU A 140 -14.77 -5.46 12.09
N TYR A 141 -14.12 -4.50 12.77
CA TYR A 141 -13.44 -3.39 12.11
C TYR A 141 -12.35 -3.87 11.16
N LEU A 142 -11.48 -4.78 11.61
CA LEU A 142 -10.41 -5.34 10.78
C LEU A 142 -10.94 -6.17 9.61
N GLY A 143 -11.99 -6.97 9.84
CA GLY A 143 -12.57 -7.84 8.81
C GLY A 143 -13.38 -7.06 7.77
N LEU A 144 -14.31 -6.24 8.19
CA LEU A 144 -15.23 -5.52 7.31
C LEU A 144 -14.63 -4.22 6.79
N GLY A 145 -14.04 -3.41 7.66
CA GLY A 145 -13.45 -2.12 7.31
C GLY A 145 -12.09 -2.27 6.63
N ALA A 146 -11.07 -2.63 7.41
CA ALA A 146 -9.69 -2.64 6.95
C ALA A 146 -9.39 -3.74 5.91
N SER A 147 -10.14 -4.86 5.92
CA SER A 147 -9.98 -5.91 4.90
C SER A 147 -11.00 -5.77 3.78
N ALA A 148 -12.27 -6.09 4.00
CA ALA A 148 -13.23 -6.21 2.91
C ALA A 148 -13.41 -4.89 2.14
N LEU A 149 -13.73 -3.79 2.82
CA LEU A 149 -13.98 -2.49 2.18
C LEU A 149 -12.72 -1.93 1.53
N CYS A 150 -11.57 -1.94 2.26
CA CYS A 150 -10.32 -1.40 1.74
C CYS A 150 -9.82 -2.16 0.52
N PHE A 151 -9.90 -3.50 0.51
CA PHE A 151 -9.47 -4.27 -0.67
C PHE A 151 -10.42 -4.12 -1.85
N VAL A 152 -11.73 -4.00 -1.65
CA VAL A 152 -12.67 -3.72 -2.75
C VAL A 152 -12.38 -2.35 -3.35
N THR A 153 -12.19 -1.31 -2.53
CA THR A 153 -11.87 0.04 -3.00
C THR A 153 -10.50 0.11 -3.67
N TRP A 154 -9.49 -0.58 -3.12
CA TRP A 154 -8.17 -0.71 -3.73
C TRP A 154 -8.25 -1.37 -5.12
N ASN A 155 -8.91 -2.51 -5.21
CA ASN A 155 -9.06 -3.25 -6.47
C ASN A 155 -9.87 -2.46 -7.51
N ALA A 156 -10.87 -1.69 -7.09
CA ALA A 156 -11.60 -0.78 -7.96
C ALA A 156 -10.69 0.36 -8.48
N ALA A 157 -9.84 0.92 -7.62
CA ALA A 157 -8.87 1.93 -8.00
C ALA A 157 -7.83 1.37 -8.98
N VAL A 158 -7.28 0.18 -8.71
CA VAL A 158 -6.35 -0.52 -9.61
C VAL A 158 -6.98 -0.79 -10.97
N GLY A 159 -8.25 -1.19 -11.01
CA GLY A 159 -8.98 -1.41 -12.25
C GLY A 159 -9.17 -0.15 -13.10
N ARG A 160 -9.39 1.01 -12.45
CA ARG A 160 -9.66 2.29 -13.13
C ARG A 160 -8.39 3.08 -13.47
N LEU A 161 -7.47 3.18 -12.52
CA LEU A 161 -6.28 4.03 -12.61
C LEU A 161 -5.03 3.28 -13.09
N GLY A 162 -5.03 1.96 -12.98
CA GLY A 162 -3.86 1.11 -13.15
C GLY A 162 -3.08 0.89 -11.85
N ALA A 163 -2.32 -0.20 -11.79
CA ALA A 163 -1.61 -0.63 -10.59
C ALA A 163 -0.52 0.37 -10.17
N VAL A 164 0.26 0.91 -11.12
CA VAL A 164 1.36 1.84 -10.84
C VAL A 164 0.85 3.14 -10.24
N LYS A 165 -0.18 3.76 -10.84
CA LYS A 165 -0.74 5.01 -10.31
C LYS A 165 -1.39 4.81 -8.94
N THR A 166 -2.13 3.69 -8.77
CA THR A 166 -2.78 3.39 -7.50
C THR A 166 -1.75 3.16 -6.40
N SER A 167 -0.65 2.45 -6.68
CA SER A 167 0.37 2.15 -5.67
C SER A 167 1.02 3.40 -5.09
N VAL A 168 1.18 4.47 -5.87
CA VAL A 168 1.78 5.74 -5.39
C VAL A 168 0.96 6.39 -4.27
N TYR A 169 -0.37 6.15 -4.23
CA TYR A 169 -1.23 6.68 -3.16
C TYR A 169 -0.95 6.05 -1.78
N ILE A 170 -0.16 4.97 -1.69
CA ILE A 170 0.35 4.42 -0.42
C ILE A 170 1.11 5.49 0.36
N PHE A 171 1.76 6.43 -0.31
CA PHE A 171 2.45 7.54 0.34
C PHE A 171 1.53 8.50 1.12
N LEU A 172 0.22 8.45 0.91
CA LEU A 172 -0.73 9.20 1.73
C LEU A 172 -0.92 8.60 3.13
N VAL A 173 -0.59 7.32 3.32
CA VAL A 173 -0.77 6.64 4.62
C VAL A 173 -0.03 7.37 5.75
N PRO A 174 1.30 7.63 5.67
CA PRO A 174 1.99 8.35 6.72
C PRO A 174 1.49 9.79 6.91
N VAL A 175 1.06 10.45 5.83
CA VAL A 175 0.47 11.80 5.91
C VAL A 175 -0.84 11.78 6.71
N ILE A 176 -1.73 10.84 6.40
CA ILE A 176 -3.01 10.66 7.10
C ILE A 176 -2.73 10.29 8.57
N THR A 177 -1.73 9.44 8.83
CA THR A 177 -1.33 9.05 10.18
C THR A 177 -0.92 10.28 11.00
N VAL A 178 -0.05 11.15 10.49
CA VAL A 178 0.37 12.39 11.17
C VAL A 178 -0.84 13.28 11.51
N VAL A 179 -1.74 13.48 10.54
CA VAL A 179 -2.94 14.29 10.75
C VAL A 179 -3.85 13.66 11.81
N THR A 180 -4.07 12.35 11.74
CA THR A 180 -4.93 11.64 12.67
C THR A 180 -4.35 11.64 14.08
N SER A 181 -3.04 11.38 14.24
CA SER A 181 -2.37 11.45 15.53
C SER A 181 -2.48 12.85 16.16
N ALA A 182 -2.29 13.90 15.37
CA ALA A 182 -2.41 15.28 15.86
C ALA A 182 -3.85 15.61 16.33
N VAL A 183 -4.86 15.19 15.55
CA VAL A 183 -6.27 15.56 15.81
C VAL A 183 -6.90 14.66 16.87
N VAL A 184 -6.65 13.34 16.84
CA VAL A 184 -7.33 12.36 17.70
C VAL A 184 -6.54 12.10 18.99
N LEU A 185 -5.21 11.98 18.89
CA LEU A 185 -4.35 11.68 20.02
C LEU A 185 -3.75 12.93 20.64
N HIS A 186 -3.97 14.12 20.04
CA HIS A 186 -3.38 15.41 20.47
C HIS A 186 -1.85 15.37 20.57
N GLU A 187 -1.21 14.56 19.72
CA GLU A 187 0.26 14.48 19.66
C GLU A 187 0.86 15.73 19.04
N PRO A 188 1.98 16.23 19.57
CA PRO A 188 2.65 17.40 19.01
C PRO A 188 3.22 17.10 17.63
N VAL A 189 2.88 17.92 16.64
CA VAL A 189 3.42 17.80 15.30
C VAL A 189 4.82 18.39 15.24
N THR A 190 5.83 17.58 14.95
CA THR A 190 7.21 18.04 14.83
C THR A 190 7.46 18.76 13.51
N ALA A 191 8.46 19.66 13.47
CA ALA A 191 8.87 20.33 12.24
C ALA A 191 9.29 19.32 11.14
N ALA A 192 9.90 18.21 11.54
CA ALA A 192 10.26 17.12 10.63
C ALA A 192 9.02 16.44 10.03
N ALA A 193 7.95 16.22 10.81
CA ALA A 193 6.70 15.66 10.31
C ALA A 193 6.03 16.62 9.31
N VAL A 194 6.04 17.92 9.54
CA VAL A 194 5.52 18.92 8.59
C VAL A 194 6.33 18.93 7.28
N ALA A 195 7.66 19.02 7.39
CA ALA A 195 8.55 19.02 6.22
C ALA A 195 8.45 17.70 5.43
N GLY A 196 8.41 16.57 6.13
CA GLY A 196 8.25 15.24 5.52
C GLY A 196 6.90 15.09 4.83
N THR A 197 5.82 15.57 5.44
CA THR A 197 4.48 15.62 4.83
C THR A 197 4.47 16.43 3.54
N ALA A 198 5.03 17.64 3.57
CA ALA A 198 5.12 18.50 2.40
C ALA A 198 5.94 17.85 1.26
N LEU A 199 7.09 17.24 1.60
CA LEU A 199 7.93 16.53 0.66
C LEU A 199 7.24 15.29 0.08
N THR A 200 6.52 14.52 0.89
CA THR A 200 5.73 13.35 0.45
C THR A 200 4.66 13.76 -0.55
N LEU A 201 3.90 14.81 -0.24
CA LEU A 201 2.86 15.31 -1.15
C LEU A 201 3.45 15.88 -2.44
N ALA A 202 4.52 16.65 -2.37
CA ALA A 202 5.22 17.16 -3.56
C ALA A 202 5.73 16.02 -4.44
N GLY A 203 6.31 14.96 -3.83
CA GLY A 203 6.74 13.76 -4.54
C GLY A 203 5.58 13.01 -5.18
N LEU A 204 4.45 12.87 -4.49
CA LEU A 204 3.24 12.28 -5.02
C LEU A 204 2.74 13.04 -6.27
N PHE A 205 2.62 14.36 -6.19
CA PHE A 205 2.21 15.19 -7.33
C PHE A 205 3.20 15.09 -8.49
N LEU A 206 4.50 15.16 -8.21
CA LEU A 206 5.54 15.08 -9.25
C LEU A 206 5.52 13.72 -9.95
N SER A 207 5.31 12.62 -9.21
CA SER A 207 5.24 11.27 -9.79
C SER A 207 4.07 11.08 -10.74
N GLN A 208 3.00 11.84 -10.55
CA GLN A 208 1.79 11.77 -11.39
C GLN A 208 1.71 12.87 -12.47
N TYR A 209 2.64 13.82 -12.44
CA TYR A 209 2.63 14.95 -13.36
C TYR A 209 2.80 14.48 -14.81
N ARG A 210 1.84 14.84 -15.67
CA ARG A 210 1.88 14.66 -17.12
C ARG A 210 1.83 16.04 -17.78
N PRO A 211 2.89 16.46 -18.50
CA PRO A 211 2.81 17.70 -19.30
C PRO A 211 1.68 17.61 -20.31
N HIS A 212 1.00 18.71 -20.55
CA HIS A 212 -0.16 18.83 -21.46
C HIS A 212 0.13 18.40 -22.92
N ALA A 213 1.39 18.39 -23.34
CA ALA A 213 1.82 18.06 -24.71
C ALA A 213 1.61 16.58 -25.13
N GLU A 214 1.18 15.72 -24.22
CA GLU A 214 0.98 14.29 -24.49
C GLU A 214 -0.48 13.80 -24.34
N GLN A 215 -1.44 14.70 -24.31
CA GLN A 215 -2.81 14.27 -24.50
C GLN A 215 -2.95 13.79 -25.96
N PRO A 216 -3.45 12.56 -26.22
CA PRO A 216 -3.72 12.13 -27.58
C PRO A 216 -4.63 13.17 -28.21
N ARG A 217 -4.26 13.72 -29.38
CA ARG A 217 -5.18 14.53 -30.18
C ARG A 217 -6.44 13.70 -30.38
N PRO A 218 -7.64 14.28 -30.16
CA PRO A 218 -8.86 13.59 -30.55
C PRO A 218 -8.70 13.20 -32.01
N ALA A 219 -9.06 11.96 -32.35
CA ALA A 219 -9.05 11.48 -33.73
C ALA A 219 -9.84 12.50 -34.58
N PRO A 220 -9.35 12.87 -35.78
CA PRO A 220 -10.10 13.74 -36.64
C PRO A 220 -11.49 13.12 -36.85
N GLU A 221 -12.54 13.89 -36.54
CA GLU A 221 -13.90 13.52 -36.88
C GLU A 221 -13.88 13.25 -38.40
N SER A 222 -14.14 11.98 -38.76
CA SER A 222 -14.37 11.61 -40.15
C SER A 222 -15.54 12.42 -40.63
N ALA A 223 -15.25 13.43 -41.45
CA ALA A 223 -16.27 14.18 -42.22
C ALA A 223 -17.00 13.15 -43.10
N GLU A 224 -18.22 12.82 -42.75
CA GLU A 224 -19.22 12.27 -43.65
C GLU A 224 -19.77 13.36 -44.59
#